data_6849c2e2aa140d8fb90e048b87383da9
#
_entry.id   6849c2e2aa140d8fb90e048b87383da9
#
_cell.length_a   1.000
_cell.length_b   1.000
_cell.length_c   1.000
_cell.angle_alpha   90.00
_cell.angle_beta   90.00
_cell.angle_gamma   90.00
#
_symmetry.space_group_name_H-M   'P 1'
#
loop_
_entity.id
_entity.type
_entity.pdbx_description
1 polymer ?
#
loop_
_entity_poly.entity_id
_entity_poly.type
_entity_poly.pdbx_seq_one_letter_code
_entity_poly.pdbx_strand_id
1 'polypeptide(L)'
;MPAHTFLWHDYETFGAVPRRDRPSQFAAIRTDAELNEVGEPLMLYCRPAPDYLPSPEACLITGITPQLALQRGVPEHEFAARVEQAFAEPGTIGVGYNTIRFDDEVTRFLFWRNLIEPYAREWQNDCGRWDLLDVVRLTHALRPEGIEWPRREDGRPSFKLGDLTRANGLAHEAAHDALSDVRATIALARLIRQKQPRLFDFAFGLHRKDRVASELGLPAAVGATKPFLHVSGMFPAERGCLAVMWPLAAHPTNRNEIIAWDLAHDPSQLRDLDVATLRQRIFTRGADLPEGVERLPIKSVHLNKSPMVVGNLKTLTPAMAARWNIDMEAAMGNAERAAALPDMSALWPQVFERPRPEGTPDVDEDLYGGFIGDADRRRLVRLRALTPAELAVERGGFDDPRLGELVFRYRARNFPDTLSAEEAERWEAHRAARLLEGEGGARNVDQFFAEIDTLAADADEHVEELLGLLYEYAEEIAPSV
;
A
#
# COMPACT_ATOMS: atom_id res chain seq x y z
N MET A 1 8.55 -5.17 27.94
CA MET A 1 8.82 -4.85 26.53
C MET A 1 9.08 -3.36 26.47
N PRO A 2 10.02 -2.86 25.67
CA PRO A 2 10.09 -1.42 25.46
C PRO A 2 8.72 -0.90 25.01
N ALA A 3 8.33 0.28 25.46
CA ALA A 3 7.08 0.88 25.07
C ALA A 3 7.17 1.17 23.57
N HIS A 4 6.21 0.67 22.76
CA HIS A 4 6.11 1.01 21.36
C HIS A 4 5.68 2.47 21.18
N THR A 5 6.09 3.08 20.08
CA THR A 5 5.61 4.39 19.63
C THR A 5 4.91 4.23 18.28
N PHE A 6 3.97 5.11 18.01
CA PHE A 6 3.36 5.19 16.69
C PHE A 6 4.05 6.30 15.88
N LEU A 7 4.39 6.01 14.64
CA LEU A 7 4.79 7.00 13.65
C LEU A 7 3.62 7.14 12.65
N TRP A 8 2.78 8.13 12.90
CA TRP A 8 1.69 8.51 12.02
C TRP A 8 2.25 9.22 10.82
N HIS A 9 1.94 8.75 9.63
CA HIS A 9 2.56 9.28 8.41
C HIS A 9 1.58 9.29 7.24
N ASP A 10 1.89 10.15 6.30
CA ASP A 10 1.21 10.28 5.03
C ASP A 10 2.18 10.75 3.95
N TYR A 11 1.94 10.36 2.70
CA TYR A 11 2.67 10.81 1.53
C TYR A 11 1.76 11.57 0.58
N GLU A 12 2.25 12.72 0.10
CA GLU A 12 1.82 13.21 -1.20
C GLU A 12 2.75 12.68 -2.28
N THR A 13 2.20 12.33 -3.43
CA THR A 13 2.94 11.71 -4.52
C THR A 13 2.66 12.40 -5.85
N PHE A 14 3.62 12.32 -6.75
CA PHE A 14 3.50 12.81 -8.12
C PHE A 14 2.65 11.91 -9.03
N GLY A 15 1.89 10.97 -8.49
CA GLY A 15 0.97 10.10 -9.22
C GLY A 15 0.40 8.97 -8.36
N ALA A 16 -0.49 8.15 -8.92
CA ALA A 16 -1.29 7.18 -8.21
C ALA A 16 -0.75 5.73 -8.23
N VAL A 17 0.39 5.50 -8.89
CA VAL A 17 0.98 4.15 -9.07
C VAL A 17 2.27 4.02 -8.23
N PRO A 18 2.23 3.50 -6.99
CA PRO A 18 3.35 3.52 -6.04
C PRO A 18 4.67 2.94 -6.56
N ARG A 19 4.61 1.94 -7.44
CA ARG A 19 5.82 1.32 -8.01
C ARG A 19 6.56 2.23 -8.99
N ARG A 20 5.83 3.12 -9.66
CA ARG A 20 6.34 4.01 -10.72
C ARG A 20 6.48 5.42 -10.24
N ASP A 21 5.44 5.93 -9.58
CA ASP A 21 5.36 7.31 -9.18
C ASP A 21 6.26 7.62 -7.98
N ARG A 22 6.68 8.86 -7.89
CA ARG A 22 7.63 9.34 -6.90
C ARG A 22 6.92 10.09 -5.79
N PRO A 23 7.41 10.05 -4.55
CA PRO A 23 6.91 10.92 -3.50
C PRO A 23 7.23 12.38 -3.82
N SER A 24 6.32 13.28 -3.50
CA SER A 24 6.52 14.73 -3.54
C SER A 24 6.69 15.31 -2.14
N GLN A 25 5.95 14.77 -1.14
CA GLN A 25 6.01 15.18 0.25
C GLN A 25 5.85 13.96 1.17
N PHE A 26 6.45 14.03 2.35
CA PHE A 26 6.23 13.10 3.46
C PHE A 26 6.02 13.90 4.73
N ALA A 27 4.95 13.59 5.45
CA ALA A 27 4.73 14.12 6.77
C ALA A 27 4.62 13.00 7.79
N ALA A 28 5.16 13.23 9.01
CA ALA A 28 5.01 12.27 10.09
C ALA A 28 4.95 12.95 11.45
N ILE A 29 4.17 12.38 12.36
CA ILE A 29 4.09 12.75 13.76
C ILE A 29 4.29 11.48 14.58
N ARG A 30 5.21 11.52 15.55
CA ARG A 30 5.39 10.45 16.50
C ARG A 30 4.48 10.65 17.70
N THR A 31 3.85 9.57 18.17
CA THR A 31 3.11 9.58 19.44
C THR A 31 3.57 8.44 20.34
N ASP A 32 3.34 8.61 21.64
CA ASP A 32 3.42 7.53 22.60
C ASP A 32 2.25 6.53 22.44
N ALA A 33 2.22 5.52 23.29
CA ALA A 33 1.14 4.50 23.29
C ALA A 33 -0.23 5.11 23.68
N GLU A 34 -0.27 6.23 24.36
CA GLU A 34 -1.47 6.98 24.75
C GLU A 34 -1.95 7.96 23.67
N LEU A 35 -1.26 8.00 22.53
CA LEU A 35 -1.49 8.90 21.39
C LEU A 35 -1.17 10.38 21.68
N ASN A 36 -0.30 10.66 22.65
CA ASN A 36 0.26 11.99 22.86
C ASN A 36 1.44 12.20 21.91
N GLU A 37 1.52 13.37 21.30
CA GLU A 37 2.62 13.72 20.39
C GLU A 37 3.96 13.76 21.14
N VAL A 38 5.01 13.20 20.52
CA VAL A 38 6.37 13.13 21.06
C VAL A 38 7.34 13.71 20.02
N GLY A 39 8.06 14.74 20.40
CA GLY A 39 8.98 15.46 19.51
C GLY A 39 8.28 16.38 18.51
N GLU A 40 9.06 16.87 17.55
CA GLU A 40 8.55 17.77 16.51
C GLU A 40 8.02 16.98 15.31
N PRO A 41 6.97 17.46 14.64
CA PRO A 41 6.50 16.89 13.39
C PRO A 41 7.61 16.92 12.32
N LEU A 42 7.70 15.85 11.55
CA LEU A 42 8.58 15.77 10.39
C LEU A 42 7.77 16.13 9.13
N MET A 43 8.28 17.07 8.35
CA MET A 43 7.76 17.40 7.01
C MET A 43 8.92 17.52 6.04
N LEU A 44 8.88 16.77 4.95
CA LEU A 44 9.93 16.71 3.93
C LEU A 44 9.30 16.84 2.55
N TYR A 45 9.93 17.63 1.67
CA TYR A 45 9.66 17.60 0.23
C TYR A 45 10.75 16.81 -0.47
N CYS A 46 10.36 16.05 -1.50
CA CYS A 46 11.26 15.26 -2.34
C CYS A 46 11.42 15.92 -3.70
N ARG A 47 12.63 16.20 -4.11
CA ARG A 47 12.90 16.69 -5.47
C ARG A 47 12.53 15.62 -6.49
N PRO A 48 11.82 15.97 -7.58
CA PRO A 48 11.54 15.03 -8.65
C PRO A 48 12.85 14.57 -9.32
N ALA A 49 12.88 13.30 -9.74
CA ALA A 49 14.02 12.76 -10.46
C ALA A 49 14.06 13.30 -11.91
N PRO A 50 15.24 13.54 -12.49
CA PRO A 50 15.37 14.16 -13.81
C PRO A 50 14.96 13.25 -14.99
N ASP A 51 14.60 11.99 -14.72
CA ASP A 51 14.12 11.00 -15.68
C ASP A 51 12.62 10.67 -15.49
N TYR A 52 11.86 11.61 -14.86
CA TYR A 52 10.48 11.35 -14.48
C TYR A 52 9.58 12.58 -14.67
N LEU A 53 8.42 12.38 -15.31
CA LEU A 53 7.34 13.36 -15.43
C LEU A 53 6.21 13.00 -14.44
N PRO A 54 5.74 13.95 -13.62
CA PRO A 54 4.65 13.74 -12.67
C PRO A 54 3.31 13.53 -13.40
N SER A 55 2.26 13.15 -12.67
CA SER A 55 0.89 13.26 -13.14
C SER A 55 0.41 14.72 -12.99
N PRO A 56 -0.04 15.38 -14.05
CA PRO A 56 -0.63 16.71 -13.95
C PRO A 56 -1.80 16.74 -12.96
N GLU A 57 -2.69 15.75 -13.02
CA GLU A 57 -3.82 15.62 -12.10
C GLU A 57 -3.36 15.51 -10.63
N ALA A 58 -2.31 14.72 -10.34
CA ALA A 58 -1.78 14.60 -8.98
C ALA A 58 -1.23 15.94 -8.46
N CYS A 59 -0.52 16.70 -9.32
CA CYS A 59 -0.02 18.02 -8.96
C CYS A 59 -1.15 19.02 -8.69
N LEU A 60 -2.26 18.95 -9.44
CA LEU A 60 -3.44 19.79 -9.20
C LEU A 60 -4.15 19.41 -7.88
N ILE A 61 -4.26 18.13 -7.56
CA ILE A 61 -4.90 17.66 -6.33
C ILE A 61 -4.11 18.06 -5.10
N THR A 62 -2.78 17.89 -5.13
CA THR A 62 -1.90 18.15 -3.98
C THR A 62 -1.43 19.61 -3.89
N GLY A 63 -1.52 20.37 -4.98
CA GLY A 63 -0.91 21.70 -5.10
C GLY A 63 0.63 21.67 -5.11
N ILE A 64 1.26 20.49 -5.21
CA ILE A 64 2.72 20.34 -5.19
C ILE A 64 3.24 20.23 -6.63
N THR A 65 3.77 21.33 -7.14
CA THR A 65 4.44 21.35 -8.45
C THR A 65 5.88 20.84 -8.35
N PRO A 66 6.48 20.38 -9.46
CA PRO A 66 7.91 20.07 -9.51
C PRO A 66 8.79 21.24 -9.07
N GLN A 67 8.47 22.48 -9.45
CA GLN A 67 9.21 23.68 -9.07
C GLN A 67 9.19 23.90 -7.56
N LEU A 68 8.02 23.75 -6.92
CA LEU A 68 7.89 23.83 -5.46
C LEU A 68 8.75 22.76 -4.78
N ALA A 69 8.72 21.53 -5.29
CA ALA A 69 9.49 20.42 -4.76
C ALA A 69 11.01 20.59 -5.01
N LEU A 70 11.43 21.16 -6.14
CA LEU A 70 12.81 21.52 -6.41
C LEU A 70 13.32 22.62 -5.44
N GLN A 71 12.47 23.60 -5.14
CA GLN A 71 12.82 24.72 -4.25
C GLN A 71 12.93 24.29 -2.79
N ARG A 72 12.00 23.48 -2.29
CA ARG A 72 11.87 23.13 -0.86
C ARG A 72 12.40 21.76 -0.51
N GLY A 73 12.57 20.91 -1.50
CA GLY A 73 12.89 19.51 -1.31
C GLY A 73 14.38 19.20 -1.26
N VAL A 74 14.65 18.01 -0.76
CA VAL A 74 15.98 17.38 -0.77
C VAL A 74 16.05 16.33 -1.89
N PRO A 75 17.25 15.92 -2.36
CA PRO A 75 17.39 14.81 -3.29
C PRO A 75 16.74 13.53 -2.78
N GLU A 76 16.27 12.65 -3.68
CA GLU A 76 15.51 11.46 -3.30
C GLU A 76 16.26 10.54 -2.33
N HIS A 77 17.59 10.40 -2.46
CA HIS A 77 18.39 9.58 -1.54
C HIS A 77 18.44 10.14 -0.11
N GLU A 78 18.50 11.47 0.04
CA GLU A 78 18.46 12.12 1.35
C GLU A 78 17.04 12.05 1.95
N PHE A 79 16.02 12.26 1.14
CA PHE A 79 14.63 12.08 1.53
C PHE A 79 14.39 10.64 2.03
N ALA A 80 14.81 9.63 1.27
CA ALA A 80 14.70 8.22 1.64
C ALA A 80 15.44 7.89 2.94
N ALA A 81 16.64 8.43 3.14
CA ALA A 81 17.41 8.23 4.37
C ALA A 81 16.74 8.84 5.61
N ARG A 82 16.14 10.02 5.50
CA ARG A 82 15.39 10.65 6.59
C ARG A 82 14.12 9.89 6.92
N VAL A 83 13.41 9.39 5.91
CA VAL A 83 12.24 8.52 6.09
C VAL A 83 12.65 7.20 6.75
N GLU A 84 13.74 6.56 6.28
CA GLU A 84 14.29 5.36 6.92
C GLU A 84 14.60 5.60 8.40
N GLN A 85 15.28 6.70 8.72
CA GLN A 85 15.62 7.05 10.10
C GLN A 85 14.40 7.19 10.99
N ALA A 86 13.33 7.84 10.50
CA ALA A 86 12.09 8.00 11.26
C ALA A 86 11.42 6.65 11.58
N PHE A 87 11.46 5.68 10.67
CA PHE A 87 10.90 4.35 10.88
C PHE A 87 11.81 3.39 11.64
N ALA A 88 13.14 3.59 11.64
CA ALA A 88 14.11 2.63 12.16
C ALA A 88 14.24 2.61 13.69
N GLU A 89 13.66 3.57 14.40
CA GLU A 89 13.66 3.55 15.87
C GLU A 89 12.98 2.28 16.39
N PRO A 90 13.64 1.51 17.29
CA PRO A 90 13.09 0.26 17.80
C PRO A 90 11.70 0.44 18.41
N GLY A 91 10.79 -0.49 18.11
CA GLY A 91 9.40 -0.46 18.58
C GLY A 91 8.50 0.54 17.86
N THR A 92 8.96 1.11 16.73
CA THR A 92 8.13 2.00 15.90
C THR A 92 7.06 1.22 15.14
N ILE A 93 5.80 1.61 15.32
CA ILE A 93 4.68 1.15 14.52
C ILE A 93 4.30 2.25 13.53
N GLY A 94 4.55 2.02 12.23
CA GLY A 94 4.10 2.91 11.18
C GLY A 94 2.57 2.84 11.02
N VAL A 95 1.91 3.98 11.08
CA VAL A 95 0.44 4.08 11.02
C VAL A 95 0.02 5.21 10.09
N GLY A 96 -1.06 5.02 9.37
CA GLY A 96 -1.72 6.08 8.65
C GLY A 96 -3.11 5.66 8.20
N TYR A 97 -3.63 6.32 7.18
CA TYR A 97 -4.98 6.10 6.68
C TYR A 97 -4.95 5.50 5.27
N ASN A 98 -5.26 4.20 5.13
CA ASN A 98 -5.11 3.41 3.90
C ASN A 98 -3.65 3.12 3.50
N THR A 99 -2.73 3.25 4.42
CA THR A 99 -1.28 3.20 4.17
C THR A 99 -0.78 1.83 3.72
N ILE A 100 -1.34 0.72 4.22
CA ILE A 100 -0.90 -0.64 3.82
C ILE A 100 -1.06 -0.89 2.31
N ARG A 101 -1.97 -0.17 1.65
CA ARG A 101 -2.25 -0.34 0.22
C ARG A 101 -1.56 0.68 -0.67
N PHE A 102 -1.15 1.82 -0.11
CA PHE A 102 -0.56 2.90 -0.87
C PHE A 102 0.80 3.33 -0.30
N ASP A 103 0.86 3.99 0.84
CA ASP A 103 2.08 4.59 1.41
C ASP A 103 3.18 3.57 1.72
N ASP A 104 2.79 2.38 2.18
CA ASP A 104 3.73 1.27 2.39
C ASP A 104 4.38 0.82 1.08
N GLU A 105 3.62 0.79 -0.01
CA GLU A 105 4.16 0.48 -1.33
C GLU A 105 5.04 1.63 -1.85
N VAL A 106 4.63 2.89 -1.68
CA VAL A 106 5.48 4.07 -1.97
C VAL A 106 6.81 3.96 -1.22
N THR A 107 6.77 3.69 0.09
CA THR A 107 7.98 3.54 0.91
C THR A 107 8.86 2.40 0.42
N ARG A 108 8.28 1.25 0.07
CA ARG A 108 9.04 0.09 -0.43
C ARG A 108 9.78 0.40 -1.72
N PHE A 109 9.11 1.03 -2.68
CA PHE A 109 9.73 1.38 -3.95
C PHE A 109 10.71 2.56 -3.82
N LEU A 110 10.44 3.52 -2.93
CA LEU A 110 11.38 4.57 -2.55
C LEU A 110 12.68 3.94 -1.99
N PHE A 111 12.55 3.01 -1.05
CA PHE A 111 13.68 2.33 -0.43
C PHE A 111 14.44 1.48 -1.44
N TRP A 112 13.73 0.73 -2.29
CA TRP A 112 14.32 -0.05 -3.36
C TRP A 112 15.23 0.79 -4.25
N ARG A 113 14.71 1.89 -4.80
CA ARG A 113 15.47 2.80 -5.68
C ARG A 113 16.65 3.46 -4.99
N ASN A 114 16.60 3.59 -3.68
CA ASN A 114 17.64 4.23 -2.87
C ASN A 114 18.49 3.22 -2.08
N LEU A 115 18.52 1.95 -2.52
CA LEU A 115 19.38 0.89 -2.00
C LEU A 115 19.16 0.58 -0.51
N ILE A 116 17.96 0.89 0.02
CA ILE A 116 17.53 0.62 1.39
C ILE A 116 16.77 -0.71 1.41
N GLU A 117 16.89 -1.48 2.51
CA GLU A 117 16.09 -2.71 2.68
C GLU A 117 14.60 -2.36 2.77
N PRO A 118 13.77 -2.76 1.79
CA PRO A 118 12.38 -2.27 1.68
C PRO A 118 11.44 -2.72 2.80
N TYR A 119 11.76 -3.84 3.46
CA TYR A 119 10.84 -4.49 4.40
C TYR A 119 11.27 -4.37 5.87
N ALA A 120 12.49 -3.91 6.15
CA ALA A 120 13.06 -3.91 7.51
C ALA A 120 12.15 -3.20 8.53
N ARG A 121 11.61 -2.03 8.19
CA ARG A 121 10.72 -1.24 9.06
C ARG A 121 9.41 -1.93 9.43
N GLU A 122 9.04 -2.99 8.74
CA GLU A 122 7.77 -3.68 8.95
C GLU A 122 7.84 -4.76 10.03
N TRP A 123 9.06 -5.17 10.46
CA TRP A 123 9.23 -6.29 11.37
C TRP A 123 10.52 -6.33 12.18
N GLN A 124 11.59 -5.63 11.76
CA GLN A 124 12.87 -5.63 12.50
C GLN A 124 12.76 -4.76 13.75
N ASN A 125 13.53 -5.08 14.78
CA ASN A 125 13.65 -4.30 16.01
C ASN A 125 12.30 -3.98 16.69
N ASP A 126 11.38 -4.96 16.72
CA ASP A 126 10.00 -4.79 17.20
C ASP A 126 9.19 -3.71 16.47
N CYS A 127 9.64 -3.30 15.28
CA CYS A 127 8.87 -2.43 14.40
C CYS A 127 7.68 -3.17 13.78
N GLY A 128 6.72 -2.40 13.33
CA GLY A 128 5.50 -2.93 12.71
C GLY A 128 4.78 -1.89 11.88
N ARG A 129 3.63 -2.29 11.36
CA ARG A 129 2.74 -1.39 10.62
C ARG A 129 1.29 -1.67 10.95
N TRP A 130 0.47 -0.64 10.86
CA TRP A 130 -0.95 -0.69 11.15
C TRP A 130 -1.70 0.31 10.28
N ASP A 131 -2.98 0.07 10.02
CA ASP A 131 -3.78 0.91 9.13
C ASP A 131 -5.09 1.30 9.81
N LEU A 132 -5.29 2.59 10.02
CA LEU A 132 -6.47 3.07 10.73
C LEU A 132 -7.75 2.91 9.92
N LEU A 133 -7.70 2.91 8.58
CA LEU A 133 -8.90 2.75 7.76
C LEU A 133 -9.60 1.40 7.97
N ASP A 134 -8.82 0.32 8.13
CA ASP A 134 -9.41 -0.98 8.39
C ASP A 134 -9.94 -1.09 9.85
N VAL A 135 -9.35 -0.35 10.81
CA VAL A 135 -9.90 -0.18 12.17
C VAL A 135 -11.22 0.59 12.16
N VAL A 136 -11.31 1.65 11.38
CA VAL A 136 -12.55 2.41 11.15
C VAL A 136 -13.66 1.51 10.62
N ARG A 137 -13.36 0.69 9.60
CA ARG A 137 -14.32 -0.30 9.07
C ARG A 137 -14.74 -1.32 10.12
N LEU A 138 -13.79 -1.85 10.90
CA LEU A 138 -14.06 -2.78 12.00
C LEU A 138 -14.98 -2.15 13.05
N THR A 139 -14.70 -0.89 13.42
CA THR A 139 -15.51 -0.13 14.38
C THR A 139 -16.94 0.06 13.88
N HIS A 140 -17.10 0.51 12.64
CA HIS A 140 -18.40 0.68 12.00
C HIS A 140 -19.20 -0.63 11.95
N ALA A 141 -18.52 -1.74 11.61
CA ALA A 141 -19.17 -3.04 11.47
C ALA A 141 -19.65 -3.63 12.81
N LEU A 142 -18.83 -3.52 13.88
CA LEU A 142 -19.03 -4.27 15.11
C LEU A 142 -19.30 -3.41 16.36
N ARG A 143 -18.91 -2.14 16.39
CA ARG A 143 -19.06 -1.24 17.55
C ARG A 143 -19.22 0.21 17.10
N PRO A 144 -20.29 0.55 16.38
CA PRO A 144 -20.45 1.88 15.78
C PRO A 144 -20.82 3.00 16.77
N GLU A 145 -21.16 2.65 18.01
CA GLU A 145 -21.75 3.58 18.97
C GLU A 145 -20.74 4.67 19.38
N GLY A 146 -21.25 5.91 19.47
CA GLY A 146 -20.47 7.09 19.90
C GLY A 146 -19.62 7.73 18.83
N ILE A 147 -19.76 7.29 17.57
CA ILE A 147 -19.10 7.88 16.39
C ILE A 147 -20.19 8.19 15.37
N GLU A 148 -20.12 9.38 14.78
CA GLU A 148 -20.98 9.79 13.67
C GLU A 148 -20.45 9.24 12.35
N TRP A 149 -21.31 8.51 11.63
CA TRP A 149 -20.95 7.82 10.40
C TRP A 149 -21.56 8.54 9.19
N PRO A 150 -20.77 9.31 8.45
CA PRO A 150 -21.27 10.04 7.28
C PRO A 150 -21.69 9.07 6.17
N ARG A 151 -22.65 9.52 5.37
CA ARG A 151 -23.13 8.79 4.19
C ARG A 151 -22.86 9.58 2.93
N ARG A 152 -22.60 8.86 1.84
CA ARG A 152 -22.52 9.41 0.50
C ARG A 152 -23.92 9.71 -0.03
N GLU A 153 -24.01 10.38 -1.16
CA GLU A 153 -25.28 10.66 -1.87
C GLU A 153 -26.06 9.39 -2.20
N ASP A 154 -25.38 8.28 -2.50
CA ASP A 154 -25.98 6.96 -2.75
C ASP A 154 -26.43 6.23 -1.48
N GLY A 155 -26.36 6.87 -0.31
CA GLY A 155 -26.75 6.32 0.99
C GLY A 155 -25.72 5.38 1.63
N ARG A 156 -24.63 5.04 0.96
CA ARG A 156 -23.57 4.18 1.50
C ARG A 156 -22.74 4.93 2.54
N PRO A 157 -22.18 4.23 3.53
CA PRO A 157 -21.25 4.87 4.47
C PRO A 157 -20.02 5.40 3.74
N SER A 158 -19.57 6.59 4.12
CA SER A 158 -18.28 7.13 3.70
C SER A 158 -17.22 6.82 4.75
N PHE A 159 -16.12 6.24 4.29
CA PHE A 159 -14.92 6.03 5.10
C PHE A 159 -13.77 6.95 4.66
N LYS A 160 -14.08 8.04 3.95
CA LYS A 160 -13.07 9.07 3.66
C LYS A 160 -12.71 9.82 4.93
N LEU A 161 -11.42 10.08 5.15
CA LEU A 161 -10.92 10.77 6.35
C LEU A 161 -11.61 12.12 6.54
N GLY A 162 -11.67 12.95 5.50
CA GLY A 162 -12.30 14.27 5.56
C GLY A 162 -13.80 14.25 5.86
N ASP A 163 -14.53 13.21 5.41
CA ASP A 163 -15.96 13.08 5.74
C ASP A 163 -16.15 12.69 7.21
N LEU A 164 -15.34 11.74 7.70
CA LEU A 164 -15.40 11.28 9.08
C LEU A 164 -15.00 12.37 10.07
N THR A 165 -13.93 13.11 9.79
CA THR A 165 -13.47 14.20 10.66
C THR A 165 -14.50 15.30 10.73
N ARG A 166 -15.08 15.71 9.59
CA ARG A 166 -16.14 16.72 9.54
C ARG A 166 -17.40 16.27 10.31
N ALA A 167 -17.85 15.04 10.12
CA ALA A 167 -19.04 14.51 10.80
C ALA A 167 -18.88 14.45 12.33
N ASN A 168 -17.65 14.24 12.80
CA ASN A 168 -17.33 14.11 14.23
C ASN A 168 -16.76 15.41 14.86
N GLY A 169 -16.75 16.53 14.13
CA GLY A 169 -16.24 17.81 14.64
C GLY A 169 -14.75 17.79 14.96
N LEU A 170 -13.96 16.98 14.25
CA LEU A 170 -12.51 16.91 14.38
C LEU A 170 -11.85 17.92 13.45
N ALA A 171 -10.77 18.55 13.90
CA ALA A 171 -10.03 19.51 13.08
C ALA A 171 -9.38 18.82 11.87
N HIS A 172 -9.62 19.38 10.69
CA HIS A 172 -9.02 18.97 9.44
C HIS A 172 -8.98 20.21 8.53
N GLU A 173 -7.95 21.03 8.70
CA GLU A 173 -7.92 22.40 8.18
C GLU A 173 -7.61 22.46 6.68
N ALA A 174 -6.80 21.54 6.17
CA ALA A 174 -6.41 21.47 4.75
C ALA A 174 -6.32 19.99 4.31
N ALA A 175 -7.31 19.53 3.56
CA ALA A 175 -7.23 18.22 2.90
C ALA A 175 -6.11 18.26 1.83
N HIS A 176 -5.39 17.14 1.68
CA HIS A 176 -4.23 17.01 0.79
C HIS A 176 -3.01 17.88 1.18
N ASP A 177 -2.92 18.26 2.45
CA ASP A 177 -1.67 18.61 3.09
C ASP A 177 -1.30 17.45 4.03
N ALA A 178 -0.22 16.75 3.72
CA ALA A 178 0.12 15.50 4.41
C ALA A 178 0.17 15.67 5.95
N LEU A 179 0.62 16.79 6.47
CA LEU A 179 0.66 17.02 7.93
C LEU A 179 -0.74 17.22 8.53
N SER A 180 -1.65 17.87 7.80
CA SER A 180 -3.06 18.02 8.18
C SER A 180 -3.76 16.66 8.21
N ASP A 181 -3.50 15.80 7.21
CA ASP A 181 -4.07 14.46 7.12
C ASP A 181 -3.54 13.54 8.24
N VAL A 182 -2.25 13.64 8.59
CA VAL A 182 -1.68 12.95 9.75
C VAL A 182 -2.37 13.36 11.05
N ARG A 183 -2.57 14.67 11.31
CA ARG A 183 -3.26 15.16 12.52
C ARG A 183 -4.71 14.70 12.57
N ALA A 184 -5.41 14.75 11.45
CA ALA A 184 -6.78 14.27 11.31
C ALA A 184 -6.89 12.77 11.62
N THR A 185 -5.91 11.98 11.14
CA THR A 185 -5.81 10.54 11.42
C THR A 185 -5.60 10.26 12.90
N ILE A 186 -4.70 10.99 13.58
CA ILE A 186 -4.48 10.88 15.03
C ILE A 186 -5.76 11.25 15.81
N ALA A 187 -6.43 12.33 15.42
CA ALA A 187 -7.66 12.77 16.08
C ALA A 187 -8.78 11.71 15.95
N LEU A 188 -8.94 11.09 14.79
CA LEU A 188 -9.87 9.99 14.56
C LEU A 188 -9.49 8.74 15.38
N ALA A 189 -8.22 8.40 15.48
CA ALA A 189 -7.75 7.30 16.31
C ALA A 189 -8.03 7.53 17.80
N ARG A 190 -7.82 8.76 18.30
CA ARG A 190 -8.17 9.14 19.66
C ARG A 190 -9.68 9.00 19.92
N LEU A 191 -10.52 9.44 18.99
CA LEU A 191 -11.97 9.30 19.08
C LEU A 191 -12.37 7.81 19.18
N ILE A 192 -11.87 6.96 18.28
CA ILE A 192 -12.17 5.51 18.28
C ILE A 192 -11.72 4.90 19.62
N ARG A 193 -10.50 5.19 20.06
CA ARG A 193 -9.97 4.68 21.34
C ARG A 193 -10.80 5.13 22.53
N GLN A 194 -11.25 6.38 22.56
CA GLN A 194 -12.10 6.91 23.62
C GLN A 194 -13.47 6.23 23.66
N LYS A 195 -14.10 6.03 22.51
CA LYS A 195 -15.45 5.46 22.41
C LYS A 195 -15.44 3.93 22.50
N GLN A 196 -14.44 3.27 21.95
CA GLN A 196 -14.36 1.82 21.81
C GLN A 196 -12.98 1.28 22.22
N PRO A 197 -12.50 1.50 23.47
CA PRO A 197 -11.13 1.19 23.88
C PRO A 197 -10.77 -0.29 23.69
N ARG A 198 -11.65 -1.21 24.06
CA ARG A 198 -11.39 -2.64 23.93
C ARG A 198 -11.28 -3.11 22.47
N LEU A 199 -12.05 -2.49 21.56
CA LEU A 199 -11.98 -2.79 20.14
C LEU A 199 -10.68 -2.22 19.57
N PHE A 200 -10.29 -0.99 19.96
CA PHE A 200 -9.04 -0.37 19.54
C PHE A 200 -7.83 -1.22 19.92
N ASP A 201 -7.75 -1.65 21.18
CA ASP A 201 -6.66 -2.50 21.67
C ASP A 201 -6.64 -3.87 20.98
N PHE A 202 -7.81 -4.46 20.73
CA PHE A 202 -7.93 -5.70 19.97
C PHE A 202 -7.41 -5.52 18.53
N ALA A 203 -7.89 -4.49 17.83
CA ALA A 203 -7.49 -4.19 16.45
C ALA A 203 -6.00 -3.87 16.35
N PHE A 204 -5.46 -3.12 17.31
CA PHE A 204 -4.02 -2.88 17.40
C PHE A 204 -3.24 -4.19 17.56
N GLY A 205 -3.71 -5.12 18.38
CA GLY A 205 -3.07 -6.43 18.54
C GLY A 205 -2.90 -7.19 17.22
N LEU A 206 -3.73 -6.93 16.21
CA LEU A 206 -3.69 -7.59 14.91
C LEU A 206 -2.55 -7.07 13.98
N HIS A 207 -1.77 -6.06 14.38
CA HIS A 207 -0.53 -5.73 13.68
C HIS A 207 0.49 -6.87 13.78
N ARG A 208 0.35 -7.72 14.78
CA ARG A 208 1.21 -8.89 15.00
C ARG A 208 0.66 -10.13 14.30
N LYS A 209 1.47 -10.71 13.43
CA LYS A 209 1.12 -11.93 12.68
C LYS A 209 0.74 -13.12 13.58
N ASP A 210 1.42 -13.29 14.71
CA ASP A 210 1.12 -14.36 15.67
C ASP A 210 -0.27 -14.19 16.30
N ARG A 211 -0.69 -12.94 16.55
CA ARG A 211 -2.03 -12.63 17.02
C ARG A 211 -3.09 -12.95 15.97
N VAL A 212 -2.86 -12.56 14.73
CA VAL A 212 -3.73 -12.90 13.59
C VAL A 212 -3.84 -14.42 13.45
N ALA A 213 -2.73 -15.13 13.49
CA ALA A 213 -2.72 -16.59 13.42
C ALA A 213 -3.54 -17.22 14.55
N SER A 214 -3.42 -16.71 15.77
CA SER A 214 -4.21 -17.17 16.93
C SER A 214 -5.72 -16.96 16.74
N GLU A 215 -6.16 -15.79 16.20
CA GLU A 215 -7.57 -15.55 15.91
C GLU A 215 -8.13 -16.53 14.87
N LEU A 216 -7.30 -16.96 13.92
CA LEU A 216 -7.66 -17.93 12.88
C LEU A 216 -7.52 -19.39 13.33
N GLY A 217 -7.03 -19.65 14.56
CA GLY A 217 -6.82 -21.00 15.09
C GLY A 217 -5.58 -21.71 14.53
N LEU A 218 -4.64 -20.97 13.92
CA LEU A 218 -3.39 -21.52 13.42
C LEU A 218 -2.38 -21.71 14.58
N PRO A 219 -1.51 -22.74 14.55
CA PRO A 219 -1.01 -23.48 13.39
C PRO A 219 -1.75 -24.80 13.06
N ALA A 220 -2.98 -24.99 13.51
CA ALA A 220 -3.76 -26.14 13.05
C ALA A 220 -3.82 -26.19 11.52
N ALA A 221 -4.08 -27.39 10.95
CA ALA A 221 -4.31 -27.49 9.50
C ALA A 221 -5.42 -26.50 9.08
N VAL A 222 -5.17 -25.69 8.08
CA VAL A 222 -6.05 -24.57 7.73
C VAL A 222 -7.50 -25.03 7.50
N GLY A 223 -7.72 -26.15 6.80
CA GLY A 223 -9.04 -26.71 6.58
C GLY A 223 -9.70 -27.37 7.84
N ALA A 224 -8.98 -27.52 8.93
CA ALA A 224 -9.50 -28.01 10.22
C ALA A 224 -9.76 -26.89 11.24
N THR A 225 -9.64 -25.62 10.82
CA THR A 225 -9.88 -24.45 11.65
C THR A 225 -11.39 -24.16 11.78
N LYS A 226 -11.73 -22.98 12.28
CA LYS A 226 -13.09 -22.53 12.49
C LYS A 226 -13.42 -21.35 11.57
N PRO A 227 -14.71 -21.11 11.30
CA PRO A 227 -15.10 -19.88 10.63
C PRO A 227 -14.71 -18.66 11.49
N PHE A 228 -14.44 -17.55 10.82
CA PHE A 228 -14.05 -16.29 11.44
C PHE A 228 -14.75 -15.11 10.76
N LEU A 229 -14.89 -14.00 11.48
CA LEU A 229 -15.32 -12.74 10.89
C LEU A 229 -14.12 -12.05 10.23
N HIS A 230 -14.34 -11.50 9.05
CA HIS A 230 -13.35 -10.67 8.36
C HIS A 230 -13.96 -9.37 7.90
N VAL A 231 -13.36 -8.25 8.33
CA VAL A 231 -13.74 -6.91 7.86
C VAL A 231 -12.68 -6.42 6.86
N SER A 232 -13.14 -5.99 5.70
CA SER A 232 -12.26 -5.52 4.63
C SER A 232 -13.03 -4.65 3.64
N GLY A 233 -12.39 -3.60 3.13
CA GLY A 233 -12.94 -2.78 2.03
C GLY A 233 -13.20 -3.53 0.72
N MET A 234 -12.83 -4.80 0.63
CA MET A 234 -13.17 -5.67 -0.52
C MET A 234 -14.59 -6.25 -0.43
N PHE A 235 -15.22 -6.18 0.73
CA PHE A 235 -16.62 -6.56 0.88
C PHE A 235 -17.54 -5.34 0.72
N PRO A 236 -18.79 -5.54 0.27
CA PRO A 236 -19.75 -4.45 0.10
C PRO A 236 -19.96 -3.65 1.39
N ALA A 237 -19.97 -2.32 1.26
CA ALA A 237 -20.22 -1.42 2.39
C ALA A 237 -21.63 -1.60 2.99
N GLU A 238 -22.59 -2.03 2.18
CA GLU A 238 -23.96 -2.37 2.58
C GLU A 238 -24.00 -3.57 3.53
N ARG A 239 -23.00 -4.44 3.47
CA ARG A 239 -22.77 -5.54 4.42
C ARG A 239 -21.82 -5.14 5.56
N GLY A 240 -21.61 -3.84 5.80
CA GLY A 240 -20.66 -3.34 6.80
C GLY A 240 -19.20 -3.68 6.50
N CYS A 241 -18.83 -3.91 5.23
CA CYS A 241 -17.52 -4.43 4.85
C CYS A 241 -17.17 -5.76 5.56
N LEU A 242 -18.14 -6.54 5.99
CA LEU A 242 -18.02 -7.71 6.87
C LEU A 242 -18.47 -8.98 6.15
N ALA A 243 -17.72 -10.07 6.35
CA ALA A 243 -18.10 -11.42 5.94
C ALA A 243 -17.77 -12.45 7.02
N VAL A 244 -18.53 -13.55 7.03
CA VAL A 244 -18.17 -14.78 7.75
C VAL A 244 -17.39 -15.66 6.79
N MET A 245 -16.14 -15.98 7.13
CA MET A 245 -15.21 -16.65 6.24
C MET A 245 -14.84 -18.04 6.75
N TRP A 246 -14.57 -18.96 5.82
CA TRP A 246 -13.99 -20.26 6.10
C TRP A 246 -12.59 -20.35 5.51
N PRO A 247 -11.56 -20.74 6.31
CA PRO A 247 -10.22 -20.99 5.77
C PRO A 247 -10.20 -22.26 4.94
N LEU A 248 -9.93 -22.15 3.64
CA LEU A 248 -9.83 -23.30 2.73
C LEU A 248 -8.44 -23.95 2.74
N ALA A 249 -7.41 -23.15 2.59
CA ALA A 249 -6.03 -23.62 2.48
C ALA A 249 -5.01 -22.54 2.83
N ALA A 250 -3.78 -22.94 3.16
CA ALA A 250 -2.63 -22.05 3.11
C ALA A 250 -2.33 -21.69 1.64
N HIS A 251 -1.89 -20.46 1.40
CA HIS A 251 -1.52 -20.06 0.04
C HIS A 251 -0.25 -20.79 -0.42
N PRO A 252 -0.22 -21.39 -1.61
CA PRO A 252 0.84 -22.32 -2.01
C PRO A 252 2.22 -21.68 -2.18
N THR A 253 2.28 -20.38 -2.50
CA THR A 253 3.54 -19.65 -2.74
C THR A 253 3.81 -18.55 -1.72
N ASN A 254 2.82 -18.15 -0.92
CA ASN A 254 2.98 -17.10 0.10
C ASN A 254 2.63 -17.62 1.49
N ARG A 255 3.65 -17.95 2.28
CA ARG A 255 3.50 -18.45 3.66
C ARG A 255 2.79 -17.49 4.64
N ASN A 256 2.60 -16.25 4.24
CA ASN A 256 1.91 -15.23 5.02
C ASN A 256 0.44 -15.04 4.60
N GLU A 257 -0.13 -15.98 3.85
CA GLU A 257 -1.44 -15.82 3.25
C GLU A 257 -2.26 -17.11 3.38
N ILE A 258 -3.54 -16.97 3.63
CA ILE A 258 -4.50 -18.06 3.54
C ILE A 258 -5.56 -17.75 2.49
N ILE A 259 -6.08 -18.80 1.87
CA ILE A 259 -7.21 -18.76 0.96
C ILE A 259 -8.46 -18.99 1.79
N ALA A 260 -9.45 -18.13 1.70
CA ALA A 260 -10.69 -18.22 2.46
C ALA A 260 -11.93 -18.03 1.57
N TRP A 261 -13.02 -18.67 1.97
CA TRP A 261 -14.32 -18.66 1.30
C TRP A 261 -15.32 -17.79 2.06
N ASP A 262 -16.13 -16.96 1.39
CA ASP A 262 -17.24 -16.24 2.01
C ASP A 262 -18.44 -17.18 2.19
N LEU A 263 -18.77 -17.48 3.44
CA LEU A 263 -19.85 -18.39 3.83
C LEU A 263 -21.26 -17.87 3.55
N ALA A 264 -21.42 -16.68 2.98
CA ALA A 264 -22.70 -16.28 2.39
C ALA A 264 -23.05 -17.13 1.16
N HIS A 265 -22.12 -17.88 0.62
CA HIS A 265 -22.25 -18.71 -0.58
C HIS A 265 -21.98 -20.18 -0.27
N ASP A 266 -22.69 -21.08 -0.94
CA ASP A 266 -22.51 -22.53 -0.78
C ASP A 266 -21.14 -22.98 -1.33
N PRO A 267 -20.25 -23.53 -0.49
CA PRO A 267 -18.92 -23.98 -0.91
C PRO A 267 -18.97 -25.31 -1.71
N SER A 268 -20.08 -26.01 -1.74
CA SER A 268 -20.23 -27.29 -2.47
C SER A 268 -19.94 -27.13 -3.97
N GLN A 269 -20.10 -25.92 -4.51
CA GLN A 269 -19.74 -25.61 -5.89
C GLN A 269 -18.26 -25.81 -6.22
N LEU A 270 -17.37 -25.92 -5.23
CA LEU A 270 -15.95 -26.19 -5.44
C LEU A 270 -15.64 -27.65 -5.79
N ARG A 271 -16.55 -28.59 -5.51
CA ARG A 271 -16.27 -30.04 -5.56
C ARG A 271 -15.82 -30.53 -6.94
N ASP A 272 -16.45 -30.00 -7.98
CA ASP A 272 -16.32 -30.53 -9.33
C ASP A 272 -15.60 -29.55 -10.29
N LEU A 273 -14.97 -28.49 -9.72
CA LEU A 273 -14.27 -27.50 -10.53
C LEU A 273 -12.83 -27.97 -10.83
N ASP A 274 -12.46 -27.93 -12.09
CA ASP A 274 -11.08 -28.12 -12.53
C ASP A 274 -10.23 -26.86 -12.32
N VAL A 275 -8.90 -27.00 -12.50
CA VAL A 275 -7.93 -25.92 -12.31
C VAL A 275 -8.23 -24.73 -13.24
N ALA A 276 -8.60 -24.99 -14.49
CA ALA A 276 -8.85 -23.93 -15.48
C ALA A 276 -10.06 -23.07 -15.07
N THR A 277 -11.15 -23.73 -14.69
CA THR A 277 -12.38 -23.06 -14.21
C THR A 277 -12.14 -22.30 -12.89
N LEU A 278 -11.40 -22.89 -11.94
CA LEU A 278 -11.01 -22.21 -10.70
C LEU A 278 -10.22 -20.94 -11.01
N ARG A 279 -9.20 -21.02 -11.88
CA ARG A 279 -8.40 -19.86 -12.29
C ARG A 279 -9.25 -18.78 -12.93
N GLN A 280 -10.08 -19.15 -13.89
CA GLN A 280 -10.98 -18.21 -14.57
C GLN A 280 -11.89 -17.48 -13.57
N ARG A 281 -12.57 -18.22 -12.69
CA ARG A 281 -13.55 -17.64 -11.76
C ARG A 281 -12.93 -16.93 -10.56
N ILE A 282 -11.63 -17.13 -10.25
CA ILE A 282 -10.91 -16.40 -9.19
C ILE A 282 -10.28 -15.13 -9.72
N PHE A 283 -9.60 -15.19 -10.89
CA PHE A 283 -8.72 -14.10 -11.33
C PHE A 283 -9.31 -13.20 -12.41
N THR A 284 -10.34 -13.67 -13.15
CA THR A 284 -10.99 -12.83 -14.16
C THR A 284 -11.93 -11.82 -13.48
N ARG A 285 -11.99 -10.60 -14.00
CA ARG A 285 -12.95 -9.58 -13.52
C ARG A 285 -14.38 -10.04 -13.83
N GLY A 286 -15.33 -9.70 -12.95
CA GLY A 286 -16.73 -10.14 -13.16
C GLY A 286 -17.30 -9.70 -14.51
N ALA A 287 -16.95 -8.52 -14.98
CA ALA A 287 -17.39 -8.00 -16.29
C ALA A 287 -16.80 -8.76 -17.49
N ASP A 288 -15.68 -9.45 -17.31
CA ASP A 288 -14.96 -10.17 -18.35
C ASP A 288 -15.26 -11.68 -18.33
N LEU A 289 -16.11 -12.14 -17.40
CA LEU A 289 -16.56 -13.52 -17.34
C LEU A 289 -17.68 -13.78 -18.36
N PRO A 290 -17.82 -15.03 -18.88
CA PRO A 290 -18.93 -15.42 -19.73
C PRO A 290 -20.29 -15.19 -19.06
N GLU A 291 -21.31 -14.94 -19.85
CA GLU A 291 -22.69 -14.77 -19.36
C GLU A 291 -23.13 -15.96 -18.48
N GLY A 292 -23.69 -15.66 -17.29
CA GLY A 292 -24.11 -16.67 -16.33
C GLY A 292 -22.99 -17.28 -15.49
N VAL A 293 -21.73 -16.88 -15.69
CA VAL A 293 -20.60 -17.30 -14.85
C VAL A 293 -20.24 -16.22 -13.85
N GLU A 294 -20.29 -16.57 -12.58
CA GLU A 294 -19.94 -15.65 -11.48
C GLU A 294 -18.53 -15.94 -10.94
N ARG A 295 -17.90 -14.90 -10.40
CA ARG A 295 -16.65 -15.06 -9.63
C ARG A 295 -16.88 -15.94 -8.42
N LEU A 296 -15.88 -16.75 -8.08
CA LEU A 296 -15.89 -17.46 -6.80
C LEU A 296 -15.71 -16.46 -5.64
N PRO A 297 -16.48 -16.61 -4.55
CA PRO A 297 -16.36 -15.76 -3.36
C PRO A 297 -15.14 -16.15 -2.52
N ILE A 298 -14.00 -16.26 -3.18
CA ILE A 298 -12.69 -16.58 -2.58
C ILE A 298 -11.92 -15.28 -2.35
N LYS A 299 -11.30 -15.21 -1.19
CA LYS A 299 -10.42 -14.10 -0.81
C LYS A 299 -9.16 -14.62 -0.14
N SER A 300 -8.04 -14.00 -0.50
CA SER A 300 -6.79 -14.16 0.22
C SER A 300 -6.73 -13.24 1.42
N VAL A 301 -6.34 -13.77 2.58
CA VAL A 301 -6.12 -13.02 3.81
C VAL A 301 -4.64 -13.04 4.15
N HIS A 302 -4.01 -11.86 4.13
CA HIS A 302 -2.59 -11.69 4.42
C HIS A 302 -2.37 -11.53 5.93
N LEU A 303 -1.73 -12.51 6.56
CA LEU A 303 -1.51 -12.54 8.01
C LEU A 303 -0.59 -11.43 8.53
N ASN A 304 0.24 -10.87 7.66
CA ASN A 304 1.22 -9.82 7.97
C ASN A 304 0.83 -8.43 7.47
N LYS A 305 -0.44 -8.23 7.10
CA LYS A 305 -0.98 -6.93 6.66
C LYS A 305 -2.07 -6.42 7.61
N SER A 306 -1.94 -6.70 8.90
CA SER A 306 -2.89 -6.27 9.95
C SER A 306 -4.37 -6.52 9.57
N PRO A 307 -4.74 -7.70 9.07
CA PRO A 307 -6.11 -7.94 8.63
C PRO A 307 -7.07 -7.87 9.82
N MET A 308 -8.23 -7.23 9.65
CA MET A 308 -9.26 -7.20 10.67
C MET A 308 -10.03 -8.51 10.68
N VAL A 309 -9.56 -9.46 11.50
CA VAL A 309 -10.13 -10.80 11.68
C VAL A 309 -10.54 -11.03 13.13
N VAL A 310 -11.67 -11.72 13.35
CA VAL A 310 -12.19 -12.02 14.68
C VAL A 310 -12.61 -13.49 14.73
N GLY A 311 -11.91 -14.30 15.52
CA GLY A 311 -12.17 -15.74 15.65
C GLY A 311 -13.43 -16.06 16.48
N ASN A 312 -13.86 -15.13 17.33
CA ASN A 312 -15.08 -15.32 18.13
C ASN A 312 -16.33 -14.78 17.39
N LEU A 313 -17.08 -15.66 16.74
CA LEU A 313 -18.31 -15.30 16.01
C LEU A 313 -19.38 -14.66 16.89
N LYS A 314 -19.40 -14.90 18.22
CA LYS A 314 -20.34 -14.27 19.14
C LYS A 314 -20.17 -12.75 19.23
N THR A 315 -19.05 -12.22 18.71
CA THR A 315 -18.82 -10.77 18.59
C THR A 315 -19.82 -10.12 17.62
N LEU A 316 -20.30 -10.85 16.61
CA LEU A 316 -21.40 -10.46 15.74
C LEU A 316 -22.72 -10.84 16.41
N THR A 317 -23.35 -9.88 17.07
CA THR A 317 -24.65 -10.10 17.72
C THR A 317 -25.76 -10.30 16.69
N PRO A 318 -26.91 -10.94 17.07
CA PRO A 318 -28.05 -11.08 16.15
C PRO A 318 -28.53 -9.75 15.55
N ALA A 319 -28.53 -8.68 16.33
CA ALA A 319 -28.92 -7.35 15.86
C ALA A 319 -27.94 -6.81 14.79
N MET A 320 -26.64 -7.03 14.97
CA MET A 320 -25.63 -6.66 13.97
C MET A 320 -25.72 -7.52 12.72
N ALA A 321 -25.91 -8.83 12.87
CA ALA A 321 -26.10 -9.73 11.74
C ALA A 321 -27.31 -9.29 10.89
N ALA A 322 -28.41 -8.97 11.54
CA ALA A 322 -29.60 -8.43 10.87
C ALA A 322 -29.33 -7.08 10.20
N ARG A 323 -28.61 -6.17 10.86
CA ARG A 323 -28.22 -4.87 10.29
C ARG A 323 -27.45 -5.03 8.98
N TRP A 324 -26.56 -6.01 8.91
CA TRP A 324 -25.69 -6.25 7.75
C TRP A 324 -26.25 -7.31 6.78
N ASN A 325 -27.50 -7.74 6.99
CA ASN A 325 -28.12 -8.78 6.20
C ASN A 325 -27.25 -10.06 6.10
N ILE A 326 -26.66 -10.47 7.22
CA ILE A 326 -25.84 -11.69 7.34
C ILE A 326 -26.71 -12.78 7.98
N ASP A 327 -26.99 -13.82 7.18
CA ASP A 327 -27.66 -15.02 7.66
C ASP A 327 -26.67 -15.95 8.33
N MET A 328 -26.63 -15.94 9.66
CA MET A 328 -25.72 -16.76 10.46
C MET A 328 -26.05 -18.25 10.42
N GLU A 329 -27.34 -18.61 10.27
CA GLU A 329 -27.74 -20.01 10.17
C GLU A 329 -27.27 -20.61 8.84
N ALA A 330 -27.52 -19.91 7.74
CA ALA A 330 -27.02 -20.30 6.42
C ALA A 330 -25.50 -20.35 6.39
N ALA A 331 -24.80 -19.36 6.99
CA ALA A 331 -23.33 -19.33 7.06
C ALA A 331 -22.77 -20.54 7.83
N MET A 332 -23.41 -20.93 8.95
CA MET A 332 -22.97 -22.11 9.72
C MET A 332 -23.25 -23.42 8.97
N GLY A 333 -24.39 -23.54 8.27
CA GLY A 333 -24.63 -24.67 7.37
C GLY A 333 -23.62 -24.78 6.23
N ASN A 334 -23.20 -23.61 5.69
CA ASN A 334 -22.14 -23.55 4.68
C ASN A 334 -20.76 -23.89 5.27
N ALA A 335 -20.49 -23.56 6.54
CA ALA A 335 -19.26 -23.99 7.22
C ALA A 335 -19.16 -25.50 7.35
N GLU A 336 -20.27 -26.19 7.66
CA GLU A 336 -20.32 -27.65 7.70
C GLU A 336 -20.05 -28.26 6.32
N ARG A 337 -20.62 -27.67 5.26
CA ARG A 337 -20.36 -28.10 3.88
C ARG A 337 -18.89 -27.86 3.46
N ALA A 338 -18.32 -26.74 3.88
CA ALA A 338 -16.91 -26.44 3.62
C ALA A 338 -15.98 -27.42 4.33
N ALA A 339 -16.27 -27.78 5.58
CA ALA A 339 -15.54 -28.79 6.33
C ALA A 339 -15.62 -30.20 5.69
N ALA A 340 -16.68 -30.48 4.93
CA ALA A 340 -16.92 -31.74 4.22
C ALA A 340 -16.41 -31.73 2.76
N LEU A 341 -15.70 -30.68 2.33
CA LEU A 341 -15.08 -30.64 0.99
C LEU A 341 -13.98 -31.70 0.89
N PRO A 342 -13.74 -32.26 -0.29
CA PRO A 342 -12.57 -33.10 -0.53
C PRO A 342 -11.26 -32.32 -0.33
N ASP A 343 -10.17 -33.03 -0.12
CA ASP A 343 -8.85 -32.40 -0.07
C ASP A 343 -8.49 -31.78 -1.43
N MET A 344 -8.38 -30.48 -1.45
CA MET A 344 -8.03 -29.70 -2.66
C MET A 344 -6.56 -29.23 -2.64
N SER A 345 -5.75 -29.69 -1.72
CA SER A 345 -4.36 -29.23 -1.52
C SER A 345 -3.50 -29.35 -2.79
N ALA A 346 -3.73 -30.40 -3.61
CA ALA A 346 -3.04 -30.60 -4.87
C ALA A 346 -3.45 -29.64 -6.00
N LEU A 347 -4.62 -29.00 -5.88
CA LEU A 347 -5.13 -28.07 -6.91
C LEU A 347 -4.59 -26.65 -6.71
N TRP A 348 -4.47 -26.18 -5.47
CA TRP A 348 -4.10 -24.79 -5.16
C TRP A 348 -2.76 -24.35 -5.77
N PRO A 349 -1.67 -25.15 -5.76
CA PRO A 349 -0.43 -24.79 -6.45
C PRO A 349 -0.63 -24.49 -7.93
N GLN A 350 -1.45 -25.28 -8.64
CA GLN A 350 -1.73 -25.10 -10.04
C GLN A 350 -2.67 -23.90 -10.30
N VAL A 351 -3.64 -23.67 -9.39
CA VAL A 351 -4.56 -22.53 -9.48
C VAL A 351 -3.81 -21.20 -9.30
N PHE A 352 -2.87 -21.12 -8.37
CA PHE A 352 -2.11 -19.90 -8.07
C PHE A 352 -0.76 -19.82 -8.82
N GLU A 353 -0.49 -20.74 -9.72
CA GLU A 353 0.67 -20.63 -10.61
C GLU A 353 0.53 -19.36 -11.44
N ARG A 354 1.50 -18.46 -11.33
CA ARG A 354 1.54 -17.23 -12.13
C ARG A 354 2.39 -17.44 -13.36
N PRO A 355 1.88 -17.16 -14.57
CA PRO A 355 2.75 -17.10 -15.75
C PRO A 355 3.84 -16.06 -15.48
N ARG A 356 5.04 -16.32 -15.97
CA ARG A 356 6.09 -15.30 -15.93
C ARG A 356 5.62 -14.12 -16.78
N PRO A 357 5.80 -12.87 -16.30
CA PRO A 357 5.51 -11.71 -17.13
C PRO A 357 6.28 -11.79 -18.45
N GLU A 358 5.64 -11.41 -19.53
CA GLU A 358 6.34 -11.19 -20.79
C GLU A 358 7.23 -9.95 -20.65
N GLY A 359 8.51 -10.08 -21.00
CA GLY A 359 9.50 -9.02 -20.89
C GLY A 359 10.16 -8.90 -19.51
N THR A 360 11.19 -8.07 -19.45
CA THR A 360 11.88 -7.71 -18.20
C THR A 360 11.28 -6.41 -17.67
N PRO A 361 10.70 -6.40 -16.46
CA PRO A 361 10.23 -5.15 -15.85
C PRO A 361 11.36 -4.12 -15.75
N ASP A 362 11.01 -2.83 -15.76
CA ASP A 362 11.95 -1.77 -15.43
C ASP A 362 12.53 -2.03 -14.02
N VAL A 363 13.84 -1.86 -13.87
CA VAL A 363 14.53 -2.21 -12.63
C VAL A 363 14.03 -1.43 -11.41
N ASP A 364 13.58 -0.19 -11.60
CA ASP A 364 12.99 0.63 -10.54
C ASP A 364 11.64 0.07 -10.06
N GLU A 365 10.92 -0.65 -10.92
CA GLU A 365 9.62 -1.26 -10.65
C GLU A 365 9.70 -2.76 -10.30
N ASP A 366 10.90 -3.37 -10.35
CA ASP A 366 11.11 -4.83 -10.19
C ASP A 366 11.48 -5.26 -8.76
N LEU A 367 10.97 -4.55 -7.76
CA LEU A 367 11.14 -4.93 -6.36
C LEU A 367 10.67 -6.38 -6.07
N TYR A 368 9.59 -6.79 -6.71
CA TYR A 368 8.96 -8.10 -6.48
C TYR A 368 9.48 -9.21 -7.39
N GLY A 369 10.47 -8.96 -8.24
CA GLY A 369 11.10 -9.95 -9.11
C GLY A 369 11.92 -11.03 -8.38
N GLY A 370 12.22 -10.80 -7.09
CA GLY A 370 12.90 -11.76 -6.23
C GLY A 370 13.45 -11.12 -4.97
N PHE A 371 13.82 -11.95 -3.98
CA PHE A 371 14.49 -11.48 -2.76
C PHE A 371 15.99 -11.36 -3.01
N ILE A 372 16.57 -10.23 -2.58
CA ILE A 372 18.02 -10.03 -2.60
C ILE A 372 18.70 -10.93 -1.57
N GLY A 373 19.81 -11.54 -1.94
CA GLY A 373 20.65 -12.35 -1.05
C GLY A 373 21.36 -11.53 0.02
N ASP A 374 21.79 -12.18 1.09
CA ASP A 374 22.46 -11.50 2.21
C ASP A 374 23.82 -10.86 1.84
N ALA A 375 24.53 -11.41 0.86
CA ALA A 375 25.76 -10.84 0.36
C ALA A 375 25.50 -9.48 -0.31
N ASP A 376 24.52 -9.43 -1.18
CA ASP A 376 24.12 -8.20 -1.88
C ASP A 376 23.55 -7.16 -0.92
N ARG A 377 22.71 -7.56 0.06
CA ARG A 377 22.22 -6.63 1.11
C ARG A 377 23.35 -5.96 1.85
N ARG A 378 24.33 -6.72 2.35
CA ARG A 378 25.51 -6.14 3.02
C ARG A 378 26.29 -5.21 2.12
N ARG A 379 26.36 -5.54 0.83
CA ARG A 379 27.01 -4.68 -0.15
C ARG A 379 26.26 -3.37 -0.36
N LEU A 380 24.93 -3.40 -0.53
CA LEU A 380 24.12 -2.19 -0.66
C LEU A 380 24.27 -1.26 0.54
N VAL A 381 24.26 -1.81 1.76
CA VAL A 381 24.50 -1.03 3.00
C VAL A 381 25.87 -0.36 2.95
N ARG A 382 26.92 -1.07 2.51
CA ARG A 382 28.26 -0.51 2.36
C ARG A 382 28.31 0.61 1.31
N LEU A 383 27.68 0.41 0.14
CA LEU A 383 27.66 1.39 -0.95
C LEU A 383 26.98 2.70 -0.52
N ARG A 384 25.90 2.64 0.25
CA ARG A 384 25.23 3.83 0.79
C ARG A 384 26.08 4.63 1.78
N ALA A 385 27.06 4.02 2.42
CA ALA A 385 27.98 4.68 3.35
C ALA A 385 29.16 5.35 2.66
N LEU A 386 29.38 5.09 1.37
CA LEU A 386 30.47 5.69 0.59
C LEU A 386 30.14 7.15 0.23
N THR A 387 31.18 7.96 0.15
CA THR A 387 31.09 9.27 -0.48
C THR A 387 30.79 9.14 -1.98
N PRO A 388 30.21 10.15 -2.63
CA PRO A 388 29.98 10.11 -4.08
C PRO A 388 31.22 9.76 -4.91
N ALA A 389 32.40 10.27 -4.52
CA ALA A 389 33.67 9.99 -5.20
C ALA A 389 34.11 8.52 -5.03
N GLU A 390 33.95 7.94 -3.84
CA GLU A 390 34.25 6.53 -3.59
C GLU A 390 33.26 5.63 -4.33
N LEU A 391 31.97 5.99 -4.34
CA LEU A 391 30.94 5.27 -5.07
C LEU A 391 31.19 5.25 -6.58
N ALA A 392 31.76 6.34 -7.15
CA ALA A 392 32.12 6.44 -8.57
C ALA A 392 33.17 5.44 -9.01
N VAL A 393 34.11 5.10 -8.12
CA VAL A 393 35.22 4.18 -8.43
C VAL A 393 34.95 2.74 -7.94
N GLU A 394 33.89 2.54 -7.17
CA GLU A 394 33.56 1.21 -6.67
C GLU A 394 33.23 0.26 -7.84
N ARG A 395 33.87 -0.89 -7.85
CA ARG A 395 33.68 -1.94 -8.84
C ARG A 395 33.39 -3.24 -8.14
N GLY A 396 32.47 -3.98 -8.67
CA GLY A 396 32.17 -5.30 -8.20
C GLY A 396 30.79 -5.77 -8.61
N GLY A 397 30.67 -7.07 -8.82
CA GLY A 397 29.42 -7.69 -9.22
C GLY A 397 28.43 -7.85 -8.07
N PHE A 398 27.21 -8.05 -8.44
CA PHE A 398 26.13 -8.53 -7.59
C PHE A 398 25.71 -9.92 -8.06
N ASP A 399 25.21 -10.71 -7.13
CA ASP A 399 24.57 -11.99 -7.48
C ASP A 399 23.22 -11.74 -8.15
N ASP A 400 22.49 -10.72 -7.71
CA ASP A 400 21.22 -10.29 -8.30
C ASP A 400 21.48 -9.39 -9.53
N PRO A 401 21.00 -9.80 -10.73
CA PRO A 401 21.31 -9.07 -11.98
C PRO A 401 20.69 -7.66 -12.04
N ARG A 402 19.66 -7.38 -11.23
CA ARG A 402 19.01 -6.06 -11.19
C ARG A 402 19.86 -4.98 -10.56
N LEU A 403 20.72 -5.36 -9.62
CA LEU A 403 21.40 -4.39 -8.74
C LEU A 403 22.47 -3.56 -9.46
N GLY A 404 23.08 -4.08 -10.50
CA GLY A 404 24.04 -3.32 -11.29
C GLY A 404 23.42 -2.07 -11.93
N GLU A 405 22.27 -2.24 -12.58
CA GLU A 405 21.51 -1.15 -13.18
C GLU A 405 20.91 -0.22 -12.12
N LEU A 406 20.37 -0.78 -11.05
CA LEU A 406 19.78 0.00 -9.95
C LEU A 406 20.80 0.94 -9.30
N VAL A 407 22.01 0.46 -9.02
CA VAL A 407 23.12 1.27 -8.46
C VAL A 407 23.58 2.33 -9.45
N PHE A 408 23.66 2.01 -10.75
CA PHE A 408 23.96 3.00 -11.78
C PHE A 408 22.94 4.15 -11.79
N ARG A 409 21.64 3.83 -11.84
CA ARG A 409 20.56 4.84 -11.82
C ARG A 409 20.53 5.63 -10.51
N TYR A 410 20.75 4.98 -9.37
CA TYR A 410 20.88 5.65 -8.07
C TYR A 410 21.96 6.72 -8.10
N ARG A 411 23.17 6.39 -8.66
CA ARG A 411 24.27 7.32 -8.79
C ARG A 411 23.97 8.43 -9.79
N ALA A 412 23.42 8.10 -10.93
CA ALA A 412 23.12 9.07 -11.99
C ALA A 412 22.07 10.11 -11.55
N ARG A 413 21.06 9.71 -10.80
CA ARG A 413 20.02 10.62 -10.27
C ARG A 413 20.53 11.53 -9.16
N ASN A 414 21.37 11.00 -8.27
CA ASN A 414 21.74 11.69 -7.04
C ASN A 414 23.13 12.35 -7.09
N PHE A 415 24.03 11.85 -7.93
CA PHE A 415 25.42 12.29 -8.01
C PHE A 415 25.90 12.37 -9.47
N PRO A 416 25.22 13.11 -10.36
CA PRO A 416 25.51 13.14 -11.80
C PRO A 416 26.96 13.57 -12.10
N ASP A 417 27.52 14.46 -11.30
CA ASP A 417 28.89 14.96 -11.47
C ASP A 417 29.99 13.86 -11.27
N THR A 418 29.61 12.68 -10.81
CA THR A 418 30.47 11.52 -10.60
C THR A 418 30.48 10.54 -11.78
N LEU A 419 29.68 10.80 -12.81
CA LEU A 419 29.60 9.95 -13.99
C LEU A 419 30.82 10.16 -14.91
N SER A 420 31.35 9.08 -15.48
CA SER A 420 32.25 9.18 -16.61
C SER A 420 31.51 9.68 -17.86
N ALA A 421 32.23 10.11 -18.89
CA ALA A 421 31.64 10.55 -20.14
C ALA A 421 30.73 9.47 -20.77
N GLU A 422 31.16 8.21 -20.77
CA GLU A 422 30.40 7.07 -21.26
C GLU A 422 29.12 6.82 -20.38
N GLU A 423 29.25 6.94 -19.06
CA GLU A 423 28.13 6.80 -18.15
C GLU A 423 27.12 7.96 -18.28
N ALA A 424 27.61 9.18 -18.54
CA ALA A 424 26.75 10.34 -18.80
C ALA A 424 25.96 10.17 -20.11
N GLU A 425 26.62 9.71 -21.18
CA GLU A 425 25.95 9.38 -22.45
C GLU A 425 24.89 8.28 -22.27
N ARG A 426 25.21 7.23 -21.56
CA ARG A 426 24.27 6.16 -21.21
C ARG A 426 23.07 6.69 -20.41
N TRP A 427 23.31 7.59 -19.47
CA TRP A 427 22.27 8.19 -18.66
C TRP A 427 21.34 9.08 -19.50
N GLU A 428 21.89 9.90 -20.41
CA GLU A 428 21.07 10.72 -21.30
C GLU A 428 20.27 9.86 -22.29
N ALA A 429 20.84 8.77 -22.81
CA ALA A 429 20.09 7.81 -23.62
C ALA A 429 18.93 7.18 -22.83
N HIS A 430 19.15 6.82 -21.56
CA HIS A 430 18.08 6.33 -20.68
C HIS A 430 16.98 7.40 -20.46
N ARG A 431 17.36 8.65 -20.22
CA ARG A 431 16.40 9.75 -20.06
C ARG A 431 15.59 9.97 -21.34
N ALA A 432 16.24 9.96 -22.50
CA ALA A 432 15.57 10.09 -23.79
C ALA A 432 14.56 8.96 -24.03
N ALA A 433 14.94 7.71 -23.80
CA ALA A 433 14.04 6.57 -23.94
C ALA A 433 12.81 6.67 -23.03
N ARG A 434 12.97 7.17 -21.81
CA ARG A 434 11.85 7.35 -20.89
C ARG A 434 10.98 8.57 -21.22
N LEU A 435 11.63 9.72 -21.40
CA LEU A 435 10.91 11.00 -21.50
C LEU A 435 10.37 11.28 -22.91
N LEU A 436 11.00 10.74 -23.95
CA LEU A 436 10.57 10.94 -25.33
C LEU A 436 9.80 9.74 -25.89
N GLU A 437 10.28 8.52 -25.60
CA GLU A 437 9.69 7.29 -26.18
C GLU A 437 8.71 6.58 -25.23
N GLY A 438 8.71 6.88 -23.93
CA GLY A 438 7.85 6.25 -22.94
C GLY A 438 8.28 4.82 -22.58
N GLU A 439 9.58 4.49 -22.69
CA GLU A 439 10.09 3.16 -22.36
C GLU A 439 9.73 2.75 -20.94
N GLY A 440 9.43 1.45 -20.75
CA GLY A 440 8.99 0.89 -19.47
C GLY A 440 7.60 1.38 -19.02
N GLY A 441 6.83 1.98 -19.93
CA GLY A 441 5.52 2.57 -19.63
C GLY A 441 5.61 3.89 -18.84
N ALA A 442 6.76 4.57 -18.92
CA ALA A 442 6.90 5.93 -18.40
C ALA A 442 5.98 6.90 -19.18
N ARG A 443 5.52 7.95 -18.51
CA ARG A 443 4.85 9.06 -19.20
C ARG A 443 5.90 9.80 -20.03
N ASN A 444 5.65 9.94 -21.33
CA ASN A 444 6.49 10.76 -22.20
C ASN A 444 5.98 12.21 -22.30
N VAL A 445 6.80 13.09 -22.87
CA VAL A 445 6.51 14.52 -22.99
C VAL A 445 5.23 14.77 -23.79
N ASP A 446 5.00 14.05 -24.90
CA ASP A 446 3.81 14.21 -25.74
C ASP A 446 2.53 13.84 -24.97
N GLN A 447 2.57 12.72 -24.22
CA GLN A 447 1.45 12.31 -23.37
C GLN A 447 1.20 13.33 -22.26
N PHE A 448 2.27 13.84 -21.67
CA PHE A 448 2.19 14.84 -20.61
C PHE A 448 1.53 16.14 -21.09
N PHE A 449 1.91 16.64 -22.24
CA PHE A 449 1.28 17.82 -22.83
C PHE A 449 -0.19 17.57 -23.20
N ALA A 450 -0.51 16.42 -23.78
CA ALA A 450 -1.90 16.07 -24.08
C ALA A 450 -2.79 15.97 -22.82
N GLU A 451 -2.24 15.48 -21.70
CA GLU A 451 -2.93 15.49 -20.40
C GLU A 451 -3.15 16.93 -19.89
N ILE A 452 -2.14 17.81 -19.99
CA ILE A 452 -2.24 19.23 -19.64
C ILE A 452 -3.33 19.91 -20.48
N ASP A 453 -3.31 19.75 -21.81
CA ASP A 453 -4.31 20.34 -22.71
C ASP A 453 -5.74 19.88 -22.36
N THR A 454 -5.90 18.61 -21.99
CA THR A 454 -7.18 18.06 -21.57
C THR A 454 -7.68 18.70 -20.27
N LEU A 455 -6.80 18.92 -19.30
CA LEU A 455 -7.12 19.52 -18.01
C LEU A 455 -7.35 21.03 -18.12
N ALA A 456 -6.71 21.68 -19.09
CA ALA A 456 -6.86 23.12 -19.35
C ALA A 456 -8.23 23.48 -19.97
N ALA A 457 -8.94 22.52 -20.56
CA ALA A 457 -10.21 22.80 -21.28
C ALA A 457 -11.30 23.43 -20.40
N ASP A 458 -11.35 23.07 -19.12
CA ASP A 458 -12.32 23.54 -18.12
C ASP A 458 -11.64 24.20 -16.91
N ALA A 459 -10.37 24.65 -17.04
CA ALA A 459 -9.55 25.18 -15.98
C ALA A 459 -9.98 26.60 -15.55
N ASP A 460 -9.89 26.90 -14.26
CA ASP A 460 -9.88 28.27 -13.77
C ASP A 460 -8.48 28.88 -13.82
N GLU A 461 -8.35 30.19 -13.53
CA GLU A 461 -7.08 30.92 -13.59
C GLU A 461 -5.96 30.28 -12.72
N HIS A 462 -6.31 29.74 -11.55
CA HIS A 462 -5.36 29.07 -10.66
C HIS A 462 -4.87 27.73 -11.24
N VAL A 463 -5.78 26.94 -11.79
CA VAL A 463 -5.43 25.66 -12.44
C VAL A 463 -4.59 25.92 -13.69
N GLU A 464 -4.91 26.96 -14.51
CA GLU A 464 -4.11 27.35 -15.67
C GLU A 464 -2.68 27.74 -15.28
N GLU A 465 -2.50 28.49 -14.17
CA GLU A 465 -1.17 28.84 -13.64
C GLU A 465 -0.36 27.58 -13.30
N LEU A 466 -0.96 26.62 -12.57
CA LEU A 466 -0.29 25.37 -12.20
C LEU A 466 0.06 24.53 -13.43
N LEU A 467 -0.84 24.44 -14.42
CA LEU A 467 -0.59 23.70 -15.66
C LEU A 467 0.54 24.36 -16.48
N GLY A 468 0.60 25.70 -16.49
CA GLY A 468 1.72 26.44 -17.10
C GLY A 468 3.07 26.08 -16.48
N LEU A 469 3.15 26.00 -15.15
CA LEU A 469 4.37 25.55 -14.46
C LEU A 469 4.75 24.12 -14.85
N LEU A 470 3.78 23.21 -14.97
CA LEU A 470 4.05 21.83 -15.38
C LEU A 470 4.57 21.75 -16.81
N TYR A 471 4.03 22.56 -17.71
CA TYR A 471 4.49 22.65 -19.09
C TYR A 471 5.96 23.09 -19.15
N GLU A 472 6.32 24.19 -18.46
CA GLU A 472 7.69 24.70 -18.35
C GLU A 472 8.64 23.63 -17.81
N TYR A 473 8.24 22.90 -16.77
CA TYR A 473 9.04 21.82 -16.19
C TYR A 473 9.36 20.73 -17.22
N ALA A 474 8.37 20.31 -18.01
CA ALA A 474 8.59 19.26 -19.01
C ALA A 474 9.53 19.71 -20.12
N GLU A 475 9.44 20.99 -20.57
CA GLU A 475 10.39 21.56 -21.52
C GLU A 475 11.82 21.62 -20.96
N GLU A 476 11.97 21.99 -19.68
CA GLU A 476 13.28 22.10 -19.03
C GLU A 476 13.98 20.75 -18.90
N ILE A 477 13.25 19.67 -18.55
CA ILE A 477 13.87 18.35 -18.33
C ILE A 477 13.95 17.50 -19.59
N ALA A 478 13.27 17.86 -20.68
CA ALA A 478 13.31 17.11 -21.93
C ALA A 478 14.74 17.04 -22.47
N PRO A 479 15.28 15.84 -22.80
CA PRO A 479 16.57 15.74 -23.44
C PRO A 479 16.58 16.46 -24.81
N SER A 480 17.66 17.16 -25.11
CA SER A 480 17.86 17.73 -26.44
C SER A 480 18.07 16.60 -27.46
N VAL A 481 17.29 16.58 -28.52
CA VAL A 481 17.40 15.62 -29.61
C VAL A 481 18.57 15.96 -30.53
#